data_e5c5d7416a5926a2268dadc02bbdc0f0
#
_entry.id   e5c5d7416a5926a2268dadc02bbdc0f0
#
_cell.length_a   1.000
_cell.length_b   1.000
_cell.length_c   1.000
_cell.angle_alpha   90.00
_cell.angle_beta   90.00
_cell.angle_gamma   90.00
#
_symmetry.space_group_name_H-M   'P 1'
#
loop_
_entity.id
_entity.type
_entity.pdbx_description
1 polymer ?
#
loop_
_entity_poly.entity_id
_entity_poly.type
_entity_poly.pdbx_seq_one_letter_code
_entity_poly.pdbx_strand_id
1 'polypeptide(L)'
;MKKHLYNSLLALFGGLFGVSILFIVFYLIFDVGRLENPFPSTFWGIFFSILILNSFIEEGTKFLLIKRNIGQFPYGFLLGFGFGIGESVLKYPSDILLSKTGAIMLHIITAGIICYFVKKNKPVLGLVIAIVIHTGYNLFANWFGGAI
;
A
#
# COMPACT_ATOMS: atom_id res chain seq x y z
N MET A 1 8.87 4.63 -27.68
CA MET A 1 9.86 4.69 -26.57
C MET A 1 9.52 5.75 -25.53
N LYS A 2 9.35 7.03 -25.86
CA LYS A 2 9.07 8.14 -24.90
C LYS A 2 7.82 7.91 -24.03
N LYS A 3 6.71 7.41 -24.57
CA LYS A 3 5.45 7.18 -23.84
C LYS A 3 5.59 6.08 -22.77
N HIS A 4 6.35 5.03 -23.04
CA HIS A 4 6.58 3.96 -22.06
C HIS A 4 7.44 4.44 -20.88
N LEU A 5 8.52 5.18 -21.17
CA LEU A 5 9.35 5.76 -20.12
C LEU A 5 8.54 6.71 -19.23
N TYR A 6 7.76 7.60 -19.82
CA TYR A 6 6.89 8.51 -19.08
C TYR A 6 5.92 7.78 -18.15
N ASN A 7 5.22 6.76 -18.66
CA ASN A 7 4.28 5.98 -17.86
C ASN A 7 4.99 5.20 -16.74
N SER A 8 6.19 4.67 -17.01
CA SER A 8 6.99 3.98 -15.99
C SER A 8 7.40 4.90 -14.84
N LEU A 9 7.88 6.10 -15.19
CA LEU A 9 8.22 7.13 -14.19
C LEU A 9 6.98 7.59 -13.43
N LEU A 10 5.86 7.82 -14.12
CA LEU A 10 4.60 8.19 -13.49
C LEU A 10 4.12 7.12 -12.51
N ALA A 11 4.28 5.83 -12.83
CA ALA A 11 3.93 4.73 -11.94
C ALA A 11 4.83 4.71 -10.69
N LEU A 12 6.14 4.77 -10.88
CA LEU A 12 7.11 4.75 -9.79
C LEU A 12 6.91 5.94 -8.84
N PHE A 13 6.88 7.15 -9.39
CA PHE A 13 6.68 8.36 -8.59
C PHE A 13 5.26 8.47 -8.04
N GLY A 14 4.25 8.00 -8.78
CA GLY A 14 2.88 7.91 -8.29
C GLY A 14 2.76 7.00 -7.07
N GLY A 15 3.51 5.90 -7.03
CA GLY A 15 3.62 5.04 -5.84
C GLY A 15 4.30 5.76 -4.68
N LEU A 16 5.48 6.33 -4.92
CA LEU A 16 6.26 7.02 -3.91
C LEU A 16 5.50 8.22 -3.30
N PHE A 17 4.92 9.07 -4.13
CA PHE A 17 4.16 10.23 -3.65
C PHE A 17 2.80 9.84 -3.08
N GLY A 18 2.16 8.78 -3.61
CA GLY A 18 0.89 8.28 -3.11
C GLY A 18 0.98 7.91 -1.63
N VAL A 19 2.00 7.14 -1.25
CA VAL A 19 2.22 6.78 0.15
C VAL A 19 2.59 7.99 1.00
N SER A 20 3.43 8.89 0.49
CA SER A 20 3.82 10.10 1.23
C SER A 20 2.62 11.00 1.55
N ILE A 21 1.71 11.18 0.59
CA ILE A 21 0.46 11.94 0.80
C ILE A 21 -0.40 11.26 1.86
N LEU A 22 -0.55 9.93 1.82
CA LEU A 22 -1.31 9.21 2.83
C LEU A 22 -0.73 9.42 4.23
N PHE A 23 0.60 9.31 4.39
CA PHE A 23 1.25 9.57 5.67
C PHE A 23 1.02 10.99 6.17
N ILE A 24 1.13 12.00 5.31
CA ILE A 24 0.86 13.39 5.67
C ILE A 24 -0.59 13.56 6.11
N VAL A 25 -1.55 12.97 5.39
CA VAL A 25 -2.98 13.03 5.75
C VAL A 25 -3.22 12.37 7.10
N PHE A 26 -2.66 11.16 7.35
CA PHE A 26 -2.78 10.50 8.65
C PHE A 26 -2.15 11.33 9.77
N TYR A 27 -0.95 11.85 9.55
CA TYR A 27 -0.28 12.72 10.53
C TYR A 27 -1.15 13.94 10.87
N LEU A 28 -1.69 14.62 9.86
CA LEU A 28 -2.56 15.79 10.08
C LEU A 28 -3.85 15.44 10.83
N ILE A 29 -4.44 14.28 10.56
CA ILE A 29 -5.68 13.84 11.21
C ILE A 29 -5.42 13.42 12.66
N PHE A 30 -4.45 12.54 12.90
CA PHE A 30 -4.28 11.89 14.20
C PHE A 30 -3.32 12.65 15.13
N ASP A 31 -2.23 13.20 14.63
CA ASP A 31 -1.27 13.91 15.47
C ASP A 31 -1.63 15.39 15.63
N VAL A 32 -1.80 16.13 14.52
CA VAL A 32 -2.12 17.57 14.57
C VAL A 32 -3.58 17.79 14.96
N GLY A 33 -4.50 16.99 14.43
CA GLY A 33 -5.91 17.04 14.78
C GLY A 33 -6.21 16.53 16.18
N ARG A 34 -5.23 15.89 16.85
CA ARG A 34 -5.37 15.25 18.17
C ARG A 34 -6.55 14.30 18.25
N LEU A 35 -6.88 13.64 17.15
CA LEU A 35 -7.90 12.62 17.13
C LEU A 35 -7.30 11.32 17.68
N GLU A 36 -7.93 10.78 18.71
CA GLU A 36 -7.57 9.47 19.23
C GLU A 36 -7.82 8.40 18.18
N ASN A 37 -7.00 7.34 18.21
CA ASN A 37 -7.24 6.17 17.37
C ASN A 37 -8.65 5.63 17.70
N PRO A 38 -9.59 5.59 16.73
CA PRO A 38 -10.95 5.14 16.99
C PRO A 38 -11.06 3.66 17.34
N PHE A 39 -9.97 2.91 17.18
CA PHE A 39 -9.95 1.48 17.43
C PHE A 39 -9.26 1.17 18.77
N PRO A 40 -9.92 0.41 19.67
CA PRO A 40 -9.31 0.00 20.94
C PRO A 40 -8.13 -0.96 20.71
N SER A 41 -7.24 -1.09 21.70
CA SER A 41 -6.09 -2.00 21.69
C SER A 41 -6.46 -3.50 21.85
N THR A 42 -7.72 -3.86 21.57
CA THR A 42 -8.19 -5.24 21.51
C THR A 42 -7.82 -5.88 20.18
N PHE A 43 -7.86 -7.22 20.10
CA PHE A 43 -7.67 -7.96 18.85
C PHE A 43 -8.51 -7.40 17.70
N TRP A 44 -9.80 -7.21 17.93
CA TRP A 44 -10.71 -6.67 16.90
C TRP A 44 -10.39 -5.23 16.54
N GLY A 45 -10.01 -4.40 17.51
CA GLY A 45 -9.58 -3.03 17.23
C GLY A 45 -8.32 -2.98 16.38
N ILE A 46 -7.32 -3.78 16.69
CA ILE A 46 -6.10 -3.93 15.91
C ILE A 46 -6.43 -4.44 14.49
N PHE A 47 -7.27 -5.48 14.39
CA PHE A 47 -7.71 -6.02 13.10
C PHE A 47 -8.38 -4.95 12.22
N PHE A 48 -9.36 -4.21 12.75
CA PHE A 48 -10.05 -3.18 11.99
C PHE A 48 -9.16 -1.98 11.67
N SER A 49 -8.25 -1.60 12.56
CA SER A 49 -7.25 -0.57 12.28
C SER A 49 -6.37 -0.97 11.08
N ILE A 50 -5.82 -2.19 11.09
CA ILE A 50 -5.00 -2.69 9.99
C ILE A 50 -5.82 -2.82 8.71
N LEU A 51 -7.04 -3.38 8.78
CA LEU A 51 -7.90 -3.58 7.62
C LEU A 51 -8.30 -2.26 6.97
N ILE A 52 -8.79 -1.30 7.77
CA ILE A 52 -9.39 -0.06 7.26
C ILE A 52 -8.31 0.99 7.01
N LEU A 53 -7.50 1.33 8.03
CA LEU A 53 -6.57 2.45 7.94
C LEU A 53 -5.36 2.14 7.06
N ASN A 54 -4.85 0.92 7.12
CA ASN A 54 -3.70 0.55 6.30
C ASN A 54 -4.15 -0.07 4.98
N SER A 55 -4.61 -1.32 5.03
CA SER A 55 -4.79 -2.12 3.81
C SER A 55 -5.82 -1.55 2.86
N PHE A 56 -7.00 -1.14 3.35
CA PHE A 56 -8.07 -0.62 2.47
C PHE A 56 -7.67 0.70 1.82
N ILE A 57 -7.11 1.63 2.58
CA ILE A 57 -6.75 2.96 2.07
C ILE A 57 -5.56 2.86 1.12
N GLU A 58 -4.54 2.08 1.47
CA GLU A 58 -3.35 1.92 0.63
C GLU A 58 -3.65 1.17 -0.68
N GLU A 59 -4.37 0.05 -0.60
CA GLU A 59 -4.75 -0.70 -1.81
C GLU A 59 -5.76 0.06 -2.65
N GLY A 60 -6.69 0.80 -2.01
CA GLY A 60 -7.62 1.71 -2.68
C GLY A 60 -6.91 2.80 -3.47
N THR A 61 -5.87 3.41 -2.89
CA THR A 61 -5.04 4.41 -3.56
C THR A 61 -4.31 3.82 -4.77
N LYS A 62 -3.68 2.65 -4.62
CA LYS A 62 -3.05 1.94 -5.74
C LYS A 62 -4.06 1.59 -6.83
N PHE A 63 -5.24 1.12 -6.44
CA PHE A 63 -6.32 0.80 -7.35
C PHE A 63 -6.76 2.00 -8.19
N LEU A 64 -6.96 3.17 -7.58
CA LEU A 64 -7.35 4.38 -8.29
C LEU A 64 -6.26 4.81 -9.29
N LEU A 65 -4.99 4.73 -8.90
CA LEU A 65 -3.86 5.07 -9.78
C LEU A 65 -3.76 4.10 -10.96
N ILE A 66 -3.91 2.79 -10.73
CA ILE A 66 -3.88 1.76 -11.77
C ILE A 66 -5.07 1.91 -12.72
N LYS A 67 -6.28 2.05 -12.19
CA LYS A 67 -7.50 2.14 -12.99
C LYS A 67 -7.50 3.39 -13.89
N ARG A 68 -7.01 4.52 -13.38
CA ARG A 68 -7.06 5.81 -14.07
C ARG A 68 -6.01 5.93 -15.18
N ASN A 69 -4.81 5.42 -14.97
CA ASN A 69 -3.66 5.80 -15.79
C ASN A 69 -2.92 4.65 -16.46
N ILE A 70 -2.98 3.43 -15.95
CA ILE A 70 -1.86 2.52 -16.22
C ILE A 70 -2.26 1.11 -16.67
N GLY A 71 -3.43 0.64 -16.54
CA GLY A 71 -3.98 -0.66 -17.01
C GLY A 71 -3.03 -1.75 -17.60
N GLN A 72 -1.69 -1.52 -17.59
CA GLN A 72 -0.67 -2.40 -18.13
C GLN A 72 0.16 -2.99 -17.00
N PHE A 73 0.34 -4.30 -17.03
CA PHE A 73 0.96 -5.11 -16.01
C PHE A 73 2.35 -4.61 -15.51
N PRO A 74 3.29 -4.17 -16.36
CA PRO A 74 4.59 -3.67 -15.89
C PRO A 74 4.50 -2.44 -14.99
N TYR A 75 3.49 -1.60 -15.21
CA TYR A 75 3.33 -0.37 -14.43
C TYR A 75 2.77 -0.63 -13.04
N GLY A 76 1.95 -1.69 -12.87
CA GLY A 76 1.50 -2.12 -11.56
C GLY A 76 2.67 -2.49 -10.64
N PHE A 77 3.65 -3.23 -11.16
CA PHE A 77 4.87 -3.55 -10.40
C PHE A 77 5.68 -2.32 -10.01
N LEU A 78 5.89 -1.38 -10.94
CA LEU A 78 6.62 -0.13 -10.65
C LEU A 78 5.89 0.75 -9.65
N LEU A 79 4.55 0.82 -9.74
CA LEU A 79 3.74 1.52 -8.76
C LEU A 79 3.88 0.90 -7.36
N GLY A 80 3.76 -0.43 -7.27
CA GLY A 80 3.93 -1.16 -6.02
C GLY A 80 5.35 -1.01 -5.45
N PHE A 81 6.36 -1.07 -6.30
CA PHE A 81 7.76 -0.85 -5.90
C PHE A 81 7.97 0.55 -5.33
N GLY A 82 7.47 1.61 -6.01
CA GLY A 82 7.54 2.98 -5.51
C GLY A 82 6.80 3.14 -4.18
N PHE A 83 5.61 2.52 -4.05
CA PHE A 83 4.82 2.55 -2.83
C PHE A 83 5.57 1.88 -1.67
N GLY A 84 6.11 0.68 -1.89
CA GLY A 84 6.87 -0.07 -0.89
C GLY A 84 8.16 0.63 -0.46
N ILE A 85 8.90 1.28 -1.37
CA ILE A 85 10.06 2.09 -1.01
C ILE A 85 9.63 3.27 -0.13
N GLY A 86 8.60 4.02 -0.54
CA GLY A 86 8.12 5.16 0.21
C GLY A 86 7.69 4.78 1.62
N GLU A 87 6.91 3.71 1.78
CA GLU A 87 6.53 3.19 3.09
C GLU A 87 7.74 2.77 3.92
N SER A 88 8.67 2.03 3.32
CA SER A 88 9.88 1.55 4.02
C SER A 88 10.75 2.69 4.55
N VAL A 89 10.82 3.80 3.82
CA VAL A 89 11.58 4.99 4.25
C VAL A 89 10.84 5.75 5.35
N LEU A 90 9.52 5.88 5.25
CA LEU A 90 8.71 6.70 6.14
C LEU A 90 8.37 5.99 7.46
N LYS A 91 8.01 4.70 7.39
CA LYS A 91 7.60 3.92 8.57
C LYS A 91 8.78 3.27 9.32
N TYR A 92 9.79 2.84 8.59
CA TYR A 92 10.86 1.96 9.11
C TYR A 92 12.26 2.52 8.85
N PRO A 93 12.58 3.76 9.28
CA PRO A 93 13.89 4.36 8.97
C PRO A 93 15.06 3.59 9.58
N SER A 94 14.86 2.94 10.73
CA SER A 94 15.90 2.23 11.49
C SER A 94 15.82 0.71 11.40
N ASP A 95 14.83 0.15 10.71
CA ASP A 95 14.58 -1.28 10.72
C ASP A 95 15.53 -2.11 9.87
N ILE A 96 15.57 -3.40 10.21
CA ILE A 96 16.37 -4.40 9.51
C ILE A 96 15.92 -4.51 8.04
N LEU A 97 16.89 -4.67 7.14
CA LEU A 97 16.67 -4.80 5.70
C LEU A 97 15.59 -5.84 5.33
N LEU A 98 15.41 -6.87 6.16
CA LEU A 98 14.46 -7.95 5.92
C LEU A 98 13.00 -7.48 5.99
N SER A 99 12.64 -6.65 7.00
CA SER A 99 11.28 -6.12 7.15
C SER A 99 10.94 -5.16 6.00
N LYS A 100 11.89 -4.32 5.61
CA LYS A 100 11.74 -3.41 4.45
C LYS A 100 11.53 -4.18 3.14
N THR A 101 12.27 -5.25 2.93
CA THR A 101 12.13 -6.10 1.74
C THR A 101 10.76 -6.76 1.69
N GLY A 102 10.27 -7.26 2.83
CA GLY A 102 8.92 -7.85 2.94
C GLY A 102 7.81 -6.87 2.57
N ALA A 103 7.87 -5.64 3.08
CA ALA A 103 6.91 -4.59 2.75
C ALA A 103 6.96 -4.22 1.25
N ILE A 104 8.14 -4.04 0.68
CA ILE A 104 8.31 -3.75 -0.75
C ILE A 104 7.72 -4.87 -1.61
N MET A 105 8.03 -6.13 -1.29
CA MET A 105 7.49 -7.28 -2.02
C MET A 105 5.97 -7.38 -1.91
N LEU A 106 5.39 -7.12 -0.74
CA LEU A 106 3.95 -7.06 -0.55
C LEU A 106 3.30 -6.07 -1.51
N HIS A 107 3.80 -4.84 -1.56
CA HIS A 107 3.23 -3.80 -2.42
C HIS A 107 3.39 -4.10 -3.91
N ILE A 108 4.51 -4.71 -4.33
CA ILE A 108 4.69 -5.17 -5.70
C ILE A 108 3.65 -6.23 -6.07
N ILE A 109 3.45 -7.22 -5.19
CA ILE A 109 2.51 -8.32 -5.42
C ILE A 109 1.07 -7.79 -5.48
N THR A 110 0.65 -6.99 -4.50
CA THR A 110 -0.73 -6.48 -4.43
C THR A 110 -1.05 -5.56 -5.60
N ALA A 111 -0.16 -4.64 -5.97
CA ALA A 111 -0.33 -3.80 -7.15
C ALA A 111 -0.34 -4.60 -8.45
N GLY A 112 0.48 -5.64 -8.56
CA GLY A 112 0.48 -6.59 -9.68
C GLY A 112 -0.86 -7.33 -9.80
N ILE A 113 -1.44 -7.79 -8.69
CA ILE A 113 -2.75 -8.44 -8.63
C ILE A 113 -3.84 -7.47 -9.10
N ILE A 114 -3.88 -6.26 -8.56
CA ILE A 114 -4.86 -5.24 -8.97
C ILE A 114 -4.76 -5.02 -10.49
N CYS A 115 -3.55 -4.80 -11.01
CA CYS A 115 -3.31 -4.56 -12.42
C CYS A 115 -3.77 -5.73 -13.30
N TYR A 116 -3.49 -6.97 -12.90
CA TYR A 116 -3.94 -8.17 -13.59
C TYR A 116 -5.47 -8.24 -13.69
N PHE A 117 -6.18 -8.01 -12.58
CA PHE A 117 -7.63 -8.08 -12.56
C PHE A 117 -8.30 -6.88 -13.25
N VAL A 118 -7.69 -5.69 -13.23
CA VAL A 118 -8.13 -4.55 -14.05
C VAL A 118 -8.08 -4.92 -15.53
N LYS A 119 -6.99 -5.56 -15.99
CA LYS A 119 -6.86 -6.04 -17.37
C LYS A 119 -7.88 -7.14 -17.73
N LYS A 120 -8.34 -7.91 -16.75
CA LYS A 120 -9.38 -8.95 -16.91
C LYS A 120 -10.81 -8.43 -16.78
N ASN A 121 -11.01 -7.10 -16.70
CA ASN A 121 -12.32 -6.47 -16.47
C ASN A 121 -13.00 -6.91 -15.14
N LYS A 122 -12.21 -7.29 -14.14
CA LYS A 122 -12.65 -7.67 -12.78
C LYS A 122 -11.97 -6.82 -11.70
N PRO A 123 -12.00 -5.48 -11.81
CA PRO A 123 -11.16 -4.60 -10.98
C PRO A 123 -11.46 -4.72 -9.48
N VAL A 124 -12.72 -4.86 -9.10
CA VAL A 124 -13.13 -4.99 -7.69
C VAL A 124 -12.58 -6.28 -7.06
N LEU A 125 -12.57 -7.38 -7.82
CA LEU A 125 -12.01 -8.64 -7.33
C LEU A 125 -10.51 -8.50 -7.05
N GLY A 126 -9.78 -7.82 -7.93
CA GLY A 126 -8.36 -7.54 -7.72
C GLY A 126 -8.09 -6.72 -6.46
N LEU A 127 -8.90 -5.69 -6.23
CA LEU A 127 -8.82 -4.86 -5.03
C LEU A 127 -9.09 -5.67 -3.76
N VAL A 128 -10.16 -6.47 -3.74
CA VAL A 128 -10.50 -7.31 -2.57
C VAL A 128 -9.39 -8.29 -2.24
N ILE A 129 -8.86 -9.00 -3.25
CA ILE A 129 -7.75 -9.94 -3.05
C ILE A 129 -6.51 -9.21 -2.50
N ALA A 130 -6.17 -8.05 -3.05
CA ALA A 130 -5.04 -7.26 -2.58
C ALA A 130 -5.21 -6.82 -1.12
N ILE A 131 -6.40 -6.35 -0.73
CA ILE A 131 -6.71 -5.98 0.66
C ILE A 131 -6.55 -7.19 1.60
N VAL A 132 -7.09 -8.36 1.23
CA VAL A 132 -6.99 -9.57 2.05
C VAL A 132 -5.54 -9.99 2.25
N ILE A 133 -4.73 -10.01 1.19
CA ILE A 133 -3.30 -10.35 1.26
C ILE A 133 -2.55 -9.34 2.14
N HIS A 134 -2.79 -8.05 1.92
CA HIS A 134 -2.13 -6.98 2.67
C HIS A 134 -2.49 -7.05 4.16
N THR A 135 -3.78 -7.19 4.48
CA THR A 135 -4.25 -7.32 5.86
C THR A 135 -3.64 -8.55 6.53
N GLY A 136 -3.63 -9.70 5.84
CA GLY A 136 -3.03 -10.93 6.35
C GLY A 136 -1.53 -10.78 6.66
N TYR A 137 -0.79 -10.13 5.77
CA TYR A 137 0.63 -9.84 5.99
C TYR A 137 0.85 -8.94 7.22
N ASN A 138 0.09 -7.85 7.34
CA ASN A 138 0.23 -6.92 8.45
C ASN A 138 -0.17 -7.56 9.80
N LEU A 139 -1.20 -8.41 9.82
CA LEU A 139 -1.56 -9.19 11.01
C LEU A 139 -0.46 -10.17 11.40
N PHE A 140 0.09 -10.89 10.41
CA PHE A 140 1.20 -11.81 10.63
C PHE A 140 2.42 -11.06 11.17
N ALA A 141 2.80 -9.95 10.55
CA ALA A 141 3.92 -9.13 10.98
C ALA A 141 3.73 -8.57 12.39
N ASN A 142 2.51 -8.13 12.73
CA ASN A 142 2.18 -7.65 14.07
C ASN A 142 2.30 -8.76 15.13
N TRP A 143 1.86 -9.98 14.82
CA TRP A 143 1.88 -11.08 15.78
C TRP A 143 3.24 -11.73 15.97
N PHE A 144 4.00 -11.89 14.89
CA PHE A 144 5.29 -12.60 14.90
C PHE A 144 6.51 -11.68 14.88
N GLY A 145 6.33 -10.42 14.49
CA GLY A 145 7.41 -9.43 14.40
C GLY A 145 7.65 -8.60 15.67
N GLY A 146 6.77 -8.69 16.65
CA GLY A 146 6.97 -8.07 17.98
C GLY A 146 7.08 -6.55 17.99
N ALA A 147 6.18 -5.84 17.36
CA ALA A 147 6.08 -4.41 17.16
C ALA A 147 6.61 -3.96 15.80
N ILE A 148 5.69 -3.76 14.90
CA ILE A 148 5.91 -2.92 13.72
C ILE A 148 5.41 -1.53 14.04
#